data_59a69d9c26b5daabbae64d8bd27f65eb
#
_entry.id   59a69d9c26b5daabbae64d8bd27f65eb
#
_cell.length_a   1.000
_cell.length_b   1.000
_cell.length_c   1.000
_cell.angle_alpha   90.00
_cell.angle_beta   90.00
_cell.angle_gamma   90.00
#
_symmetry.space_group_name_H-M   'P 1'
#
loop_
_entity.id
_entity.type
_entity.pdbx_description
1 polymer ?
#
loop_
_entity_poly.entity_id
_entity_poly.type
_entity_poly.pdbx_seq_one_letter_code
_entity_poly.pdbx_strand_id
1 'polypeptide(L)'
;MEIQIKQLIAAVKQIAEEKNLPEDVVHEAVEQALAAAYRKDFGEREQNVVVQLNSNTGDMTAITSYDVVEDDAVENDAQQLTVEQAQKFKKGAKLGDVVTEEAHPTTFGRVAAQTAKQVILQRLREAEREIVLTEYEDKIGTVIVGTVQRVEPRVVRVDLGKATGILPASEQIQGEYYGVGSRIKVFLKDVERGNRGPQLVLSRANEEFIEYLFRQEVPEMESGAVEIKGIARQAGMRTKIAVASTAPGVDPVGTFVGGHGTRVQAVMNEIGDQEKIDIVTFAEDSETYIKNALSPTEVIRVELNEKAKHARVIVDQSQLSIAIGKAGQNVRLASKLTGYELDIESG
;
A
#
# COMPACT_ATOMS: atom_id res chain seq x y z
N MET A 1 20.35 -3.63 41.71
CA MET A 1 21.33 -3.25 40.69
C MET A 1 20.73 -2.12 39.91
N GLU A 2 21.24 -0.94 40.02
CA GLU A 2 20.82 0.26 39.30
C GLU A 2 21.50 0.30 37.93
N ILE A 3 20.83 0.80 36.93
CA ILE A 3 21.35 0.94 35.56
C ILE A 3 21.54 2.42 35.29
N GLN A 4 22.76 2.78 34.85
CA GLN A 4 23.07 4.17 34.48
C GLN A 4 22.35 4.54 33.17
N ILE A 5 21.66 5.68 33.18
CA ILE A 5 20.90 6.19 32.02
C ILE A 5 21.82 6.35 30.80
N LYS A 6 23.03 6.84 30.97
CA LYS A 6 24.03 7.01 29.90
C LYS A 6 24.34 5.70 29.14
N GLN A 7 24.42 4.57 29.87
CA GLN A 7 24.66 3.25 29.24
C GLN A 7 23.45 2.78 28.41
N LEU A 8 22.23 3.06 28.90
CA LEU A 8 21.01 2.75 28.17
C LEU A 8 20.95 3.54 26.85
N ILE A 9 21.24 4.84 26.89
CA ILE A 9 21.26 5.72 25.73
C ILE A 9 22.30 5.26 24.70
N ALA A 10 23.50 4.92 25.13
CA ALA A 10 24.55 4.45 24.22
C ALA A 10 24.15 3.16 23.49
N ALA A 11 23.54 2.20 24.22
CA ALA A 11 23.05 0.96 23.62
C ALA A 11 21.91 1.21 22.59
N VAL A 12 21.03 2.18 22.86
CA VAL A 12 19.95 2.55 21.96
C VAL A 12 20.48 3.20 20.68
N LYS A 13 21.45 4.11 20.78
CA LYS A 13 22.09 4.73 19.61
C LYS A 13 22.71 3.68 18.69
N GLN A 14 23.40 2.70 19.25
CA GLN A 14 23.96 1.60 18.46
C GLN A 14 22.87 0.81 17.71
N ILE A 15 21.77 0.45 18.37
CA ILE A 15 20.64 -0.26 17.73
C ILE A 15 20.02 0.60 16.62
N ALA A 16 19.92 1.89 16.84
CA ALA A 16 19.34 2.81 15.86
C ALA A 16 20.22 2.96 14.60
N GLU A 17 21.54 3.03 14.79
CA GLU A 17 22.50 3.03 13.68
C GLU A 17 22.43 1.73 12.87
N GLU A 18 22.36 0.56 13.54
CA GLU A 18 22.19 -0.74 12.88
C GLU A 18 20.88 -0.83 12.05
N LYS A 19 19.83 -0.13 12.49
CA LYS A 19 18.53 -0.08 11.82
C LYS A 19 18.35 1.09 10.85
N ASN A 20 19.36 1.95 10.72
CA ASN A 20 19.34 3.14 9.87
C ASN A 20 18.13 4.07 10.16
N LEU A 21 17.84 4.29 11.44
CA LEU A 21 16.76 5.17 11.89
C LEU A 21 17.24 6.62 12.03
N PRO A 22 16.40 7.63 11.71
CA PRO A 22 16.71 9.04 11.92
C PRO A 22 17.00 9.36 13.39
N GLU A 23 17.98 10.23 13.64
CA GLU A 23 18.45 10.54 15.01
C GLU A 23 17.38 11.22 15.87
N ASP A 24 16.55 12.07 15.28
CA ASP A 24 15.41 12.74 15.92
C ASP A 24 14.36 11.75 16.43
N VAL A 25 14.01 10.75 15.60
CA VAL A 25 13.07 9.67 15.96
C VAL A 25 13.61 8.85 17.14
N VAL A 26 14.89 8.57 17.13
CA VAL A 26 15.56 7.83 18.22
C VAL A 26 15.56 8.64 19.50
N HIS A 27 15.85 9.94 19.40
CA HIS A 27 15.87 10.87 20.52
C HIS A 27 14.50 10.94 21.21
N GLU A 28 13.44 11.13 20.43
CA GLU A 28 12.06 11.16 20.94
C GLU A 28 11.67 9.83 21.61
N ALA A 29 12.04 8.70 20.99
CA ALA A 29 11.77 7.37 21.56
C ALA A 29 12.45 7.16 22.91
N VAL A 30 13.69 7.66 23.06
CA VAL A 30 14.43 7.60 24.32
C VAL A 30 13.78 8.48 25.37
N GLU A 31 13.42 9.72 25.06
CA GLU A 31 12.78 10.65 26.01
C GLU A 31 11.43 10.11 26.52
N GLN A 32 10.60 9.56 25.64
CA GLN A 32 9.33 8.93 26.02
C GLN A 32 9.54 7.70 26.93
N ALA A 33 10.55 6.90 26.64
CA ALA A 33 10.87 5.73 27.43
C ALA A 33 11.43 6.09 28.83
N LEU A 34 12.27 7.13 28.88
CA LEU A 34 12.79 7.66 30.14
C LEU A 34 11.67 8.29 30.99
N ALA A 35 10.70 8.95 30.37
CA ALA A 35 9.52 9.47 31.06
C ALA A 35 8.68 8.32 31.68
N ALA A 36 8.50 7.22 30.95
CA ALA A 36 7.82 6.03 31.45
C ALA A 36 8.59 5.37 32.60
N ALA A 37 9.93 5.30 32.52
CA ALA A 37 10.78 4.79 33.58
C ALA A 37 10.74 5.69 34.82
N TYR A 38 10.76 7.01 34.64
CA TYR A 38 10.66 7.98 35.73
C TYR A 38 9.36 7.81 36.51
N ARG A 39 8.21 7.76 35.83
CA ARG A 39 6.92 7.48 36.48
C ARG A 39 6.92 6.18 37.27
N LYS A 40 7.67 5.17 36.81
CA LYS A 40 7.73 3.86 37.48
C LYS A 40 8.55 3.85 38.75
N ASP A 41 9.66 4.62 38.78
CA ASP A 41 10.61 4.63 39.92
C ASP A 41 10.36 5.77 40.91
N PHE A 42 9.98 6.95 40.42
CA PHE A 42 9.96 8.20 41.20
C PHE A 42 8.59 8.86 41.24
N GLY A 43 7.69 8.47 40.37
CA GLY A 43 6.40 9.13 40.21
C GLY A 43 5.20 8.20 40.28
N GLU A 44 4.08 8.70 39.79
CA GLU A 44 2.82 7.98 39.70
C GLU A 44 2.46 7.68 38.24
N ARG A 45 1.65 6.64 38.01
CA ARG A 45 1.35 6.13 36.68
C ARG A 45 0.74 7.17 35.76
N GLU A 46 -0.07 8.06 36.28
CA GLU A 46 -0.84 9.04 35.51
C GLU A 46 -0.24 10.44 35.49
N GLN A 47 0.94 10.63 36.07
CA GLN A 47 1.62 11.92 36.05
C GLN A 47 2.00 12.37 34.62
N ASN A 48 1.82 13.66 34.37
CA ASN A 48 2.30 14.33 33.17
C ASN A 48 3.81 14.60 33.30
N VAL A 49 4.61 13.66 32.82
CA VAL A 49 6.08 13.76 32.85
C VAL A 49 6.61 13.86 31.44
N VAL A 50 7.38 14.90 31.18
CA VAL A 50 8.19 15.07 29.97
C VAL A 50 9.67 14.96 30.36
N VAL A 51 10.43 14.22 29.60
CA VAL A 51 11.88 14.11 29.78
C VAL A 51 12.58 14.86 28.67
N GLN A 52 13.54 15.67 29.03
CA GLN A 52 14.48 16.29 28.11
C GLN A 52 15.85 15.65 28.28
N LEU A 53 16.41 15.19 27.19
CA LEU A 53 17.71 14.55 27.15
C LEU A 53 18.72 15.44 26.45
N ASN A 54 19.83 15.73 27.13
CA ASN A 54 20.95 16.40 26.49
C ASN A 54 21.77 15.37 25.68
N SER A 55 21.69 15.44 24.36
CA SER A 55 22.36 14.50 23.44
C SER A 55 23.90 14.49 23.59
N ASN A 56 24.50 15.60 24.03
CA ASN A 56 25.96 15.71 24.16
C ASN A 56 26.47 15.15 25.47
N THR A 57 25.79 15.43 26.58
CA THR A 57 26.26 15.02 27.94
C THR A 57 25.59 13.73 28.39
N GLY A 58 24.47 13.36 27.81
CA GLY A 58 23.62 12.24 28.24
C GLY A 58 22.91 12.49 29.57
N ASP A 59 22.83 13.75 30.01
CA ASP A 59 22.12 14.14 31.22
C ASP A 59 20.61 14.26 30.88
N MET A 60 19.81 13.87 31.85
CA MET A 60 18.35 13.87 31.71
C MET A 60 17.74 14.83 32.72
N THR A 61 16.75 15.59 32.27
CA THR A 61 15.87 16.40 33.13
C THR A 61 14.44 15.88 32.98
N ALA A 62 13.83 15.44 34.07
CA ALA A 62 12.42 15.08 34.12
C ALA A 62 11.63 16.30 34.61
N ILE A 63 10.62 16.68 33.84
CA ILE A 63 9.72 17.81 34.11
C ILE A 63 8.34 17.24 34.33
N THR A 64 7.85 17.30 35.56
CA THR A 64 6.49 16.95 35.93
C THR A 64 5.62 18.20 35.87
N SER A 65 4.49 18.18 35.20
CA SER A 65 3.58 19.29 35.08
C SER A 65 2.24 18.99 35.75
N TYR A 66 1.68 20.02 36.40
CA TYR A 66 0.40 19.96 37.10
C TYR A 66 -0.48 21.16 36.70
N ASP A 67 -1.74 20.90 36.41
CA ASP A 67 -2.74 21.94 36.17
C ASP A 67 -3.29 22.46 37.49
N VAL A 68 -3.38 23.77 37.64
CA VAL A 68 -3.94 24.41 38.86
C VAL A 68 -5.44 24.57 38.73
N VAL A 69 -6.19 23.83 39.57
CA VAL A 69 -7.64 23.79 39.57
C VAL A 69 -8.23 24.27 40.89
N GLU A 70 -9.55 24.44 40.96
CA GLU A 70 -10.26 24.73 42.21
C GLU A 70 -10.19 23.53 43.15
N ASP A 71 -10.31 23.78 44.46
CA ASP A 71 -10.12 22.76 45.51
C ASP A 71 -11.15 21.61 45.39
N ASP A 72 -12.36 21.91 44.91
CA ASP A 72 -13.43 20.93 44.65
C ASP A 72 -13.44 20.33 43.23
N ALA A 73 -12.54 20.80 42.38
CA ALA A 73 -12.41 20.35 40.99
C ALA A 73 -11.21 19.44 40.74
N VAL A 74 -10.49 19.02 41.78
CA VAL A 74 -9.40 18.06 41.65
C VAL A 74 -9.95 16.65 41.38
N GLU A 75 -9.81 16.18 40.15
CA GLU A 75 -10.22 14.82 39.73
C GLU A 75 -9.07 13.81 39.78
N ASN A 76 -7.84 14.29 39.59
CA ASN A 76 -6.63 13.46 39.56
C ASN A 76 -5.44 14.18 40.22
N ASP A 77 -5.12 13.79 41.45
CA ASP A 77 -4.02 14.37 42.25
C ASP A 77 -2.65 14.22 41.58
N ALA A 78 -2.50 13.25 40.66
CA ALA A 78 -1.25 13.05 39.90
C ALA A 78 -1.02 14.11 38.82
N GLN A 79 -2.06 14.83 38.39
CA GLN A 79 -2.02 15.80 37.30
C GLN A 79 -2.48 17.17 37.67
N GLN A 80 -3.18 17.32 38.80
CA GLN A 80 -3.86 18.54 39.22
C GLN A 80 -3.48 18.93 40.65
N LEU A 81 -3.34 20.21 40.89
CA LEU A 81 -3.07 20.78 42.22
C LEU A 81 -4.02 21.89 42.53
N THR A 82 -4.34 22.06 43.81
CA THR A 82 -5.03 23.27 44.28
C THR A 82 -4.10 24.47 44.21
N VAL A 83 -4.64 25.68 44.24
CA VAL A 83 -3.88 26.95 44.28
C VAL A 83 -2.88 26.96 45.43
N GLU A 84 -3.30 26.48 46.62
CA GLU A 84 -2.43 26.41 47.80
C GLU A 84 -1.24 25.44 47.59
N GLN A 85 -1.49 24.28 47.01
CA GLN A 85 -0.44 23.31 46.70
C GLN A 85 0.51 23.84 45.62
N ALA A 86 -0.03 24.45 44.55
CA ALA A 86 0.75 24.99 43.43
C ALA A 86 1.71 26.13 43.85
N GLN A 87 1.35 26.93 44.88
CA GLN A 87 2.20 27.99 45.42
C GLN A 87 3.49 27.50 46.07
N LYS A 88 3.57 26.19 46.41
CA LYS A 88 4.83 25.56 46.88
C LYS A 88 5.84 25.41 45.76
N PHE A 89 5.36 25.23 44.54
CA PHE A 89 6.21 25.08 43.33
C PHE A 89 6.47 26.46 42.68
N LYS A 90 5.46 27.32 42.59
CA LYS A 90 5.59 28.64 41.97
C LYS A 90 4.86 29.72 42.81
N LYS A 91 5.62 30.64 43.38
CA LYS A 91 5.06 31.77 44.12
C LYS A 91 4.11 32.60 43.23
N GLY A 92 2.87 32.77 43.67
CA GLY A 92 1.86 33.52 42.92
C GLY A 92 1.12 32.72 41.84
N ALA A 93 1.19 31.39 41.87
CA ALA A 93 0.38 30.53 41.04
C ALA A 93 -1.12 30.81 41.22
N LYS A 94 -1.86 30.84 40.13
CA LYS A 94 -3.31 31.17 40.04
C LYS A 94 -4.05 29.99 39.40
N LEU A 95 -5.36 30.01 39.57
CA LEU A 95 -6.27 29.10 38.90
C LEU A 95 -6.04 29.13 37.36
N GLY A 96 -5.95 27.97 36.76
CA GLY A 96 -5.67 27.80 35.32
C GLY A 96 -4.18 27.90 34.90
N ASP A 97 -3.27 28.17 35.87
CA ASP A 97 -1.84 28.08 35.60
C ASP A 97 -1.40 26.62 35.48
N VAL A 98 -0.26 26.37 34.77
CA VAL A 98 0.49 25.12 34.81
C VAL A 98 1.73 25.35 35.64
N VAL A 99 1.95 24.52 36.65
CA VAL A 99 3.17 24.51 37.44
C VAL A 99 4.02 23.27 37.14
N THR A 100 5.33 23.44 37.22
CA THR A 100 6.27 22.36 36.87
C THR A 100 7.26 22.12 37.99
N GLU A 101 7.65 20.86 38.14
CA GLU A 101 8.73 20.39 39.00
C GLU A 101 9.82 19.72 38.16
N GLU A 102 11.07 20.07 38.39
CA GLU A 102 12.22 19.51 37.70
C GLU A 102 13.01 18.56 38.60
N ALA A 103 13.41 17.42 38.05
CA ALA A 103 14.26 16.44 38.70
C ALA A 103 15.35 15.94 37.74
N HIS A 104 16.53 15.60 38.31
CA HIS A 104 17.71 15.19 37.54
C HIS A 104 18.21 13.79 38.00
N PRO A 105 17.48 12.71 37.76
CA PRO A 105 17.90 11.37 38.12
C PRO A 105 19.09 10.92 37.23
N THR A 106 20.04 10.21 37.83
CA THR A 106 21.19 9.65 37.12
C THR A 106 21.13 8.14 36.94
N THR A 107 20.28 7.48 37.73
CA THR A 107 20.10 6.02 37.72
C THR A 107 18.63 5.64 37.81
N PHE A 108 18.31 4.47 37.29
CA PHE A 108 16.99 3.83 37.47
C PHE A 108 17.12 2.49 38.19
N GLY A 109 16.13 2.12 38.94
CA GLY A 109 15.93 0.77 39.42
C GLY A 109 15.75 -0.23 38.29
N ARG A 110 16.00 -1.51 38.58
CA ARG A 110 15.95 -2.60 37.59
C ARG A 110 14.63 -2.65 36.80
N VAL A 111 13.50 -2.45 37.49
CA VAL A 111 12.15 -2.54 36.87
C VAL A 111 11.92 -1.37 35.92
N ALA A 112 12.29 -0.14 36.34
CA ALA A 112 12.14 1.04 35.50
C ALA A 112 13.05 1.00 34.27
N ALA A 113 14.29 0.59 34.43
CA ALA A 113 15.23 0.40 33.32
C ALA A 113 14.73 -0.66 32.31
N GLN A 114 14.10 -1.72 32.79
CA GLN A 114 13.50 -2.72 31.92
C GLN A 114 12.26 -2.17 31.18
N THR A 115 11.46 -1.35 31.85
CA THR A 115 10.34 -0.62 31.22
C THR A 115 10.85 0.30 30.13
N ALA A 116 11.87 1.11 30.40
CA ALA A 116 12.49 1.99 29.40
C ALA A 116 12.94 1.20 28.16
N LYS A 117 13.68 0.11 28.36
CA LYS A 117 14.14 -0.75 27.28
C LYS A 117 12.97 -1.29 26.42
N GLN A 118 11.88 -1.73 27.04
CA GLN A 118 10.71 -2.22 26.32
C GLN A 118 10.03 -1.12 25.49
N VAL A 119 9.85 0.08 26.08
CA VAL A 119 9.24 1.23 25.39
C VAL A 119 10.12 1.66 24.21
N ILE A 120 11.44 1.75 24.41
CA ILE A 120 12.37 2.08 23.32
C ILE A 120 12.24 1.08 22.17
N LEU A 121 12.36 -0.22 22.45
CA LEU A 121 12.25 -1.24 21.41
C LEU A 121 10.90 -1.21 20.68
N GLN A 122 9.84 -0.87 21.39
CA GLN A 122 8.52 -0.70 20.77
C GLN A 122 8.50 0.51 19.83
N ARG A 123 8.98 1.68 20.28
CA ARG A 123 9.04 2.91 19.49
C ARG A 123 9.93 2.79 18.26
N LEU A 124 11.09 2.16 18.40
CA LEU A 124 11.98 1.90 17.27
C LEU A 124 11.30 0.99 16.22
N ARG A 125 10.54 -0.03 16.65
CA ARG A 125 9.75 -0.86 15.73
C ARG A 125 8.63 -0.10 15.05
N GLU A 126 7.95 0.80 15.77
CA GLU A 126 6.91 1.66 15.21
C GLU A 126 7.50 2.61 14.15
N ALA A 127 8.64 3.23 14.45
CA ALA A 127 9.35 4.11 13.52
C ALA A 127 9.85 3.35 12.27
N GLU A 128 10.44 2.17 12.45
CA GLU A 128 10.86 1.29 11.35
C GLU A 128 9.69 0.95 10.42
N ARG A 129 8.51 0.67 11.00
CA ARG A 129 7.29 0.38 10.25
C ARG A 129 6.78 1.60 9.48
N GLU A 130 6.83 2.78 10.06
CA GLU A 130 6.38 4.01 9.41
C GLU A 130 7.28 4.39 8.21
N ILE A 131 8.60 4.23 8.35
CA ILE A 131 9.54 4.43 7.24
C ILE A 131 9.25 3.46 6.10
N VAL A 132 9.04 2.18 6.42
CA VAL A 132 8.68 1.17 5.42
C VAL A 132 7.34 1.51 4.76
N LEU A 133 6.34 1.94 5.54
CA LEU A 133 5.04 2.37 5.02
C LEU A 133 5.21 3.48 3.98
N THR A 134 5.89 4.56 4.34
CA THR A 134 6.13 5.71 3.44
C THR A 134 6.87 5.28 2.17
N GLU A 135 7.90 4.44 2.28
CA GLU A 135 8.64 3.95 1.11
C GLU A 135 7.75 3.17 0.12
N TYR A 136 6.76 2.43 0.63
CA TYR A 136 5.86 1.66 -0.24
C TYR A 136 4.64 2.46 -0.68
N GLU A 137 4.17 3.46 0.08
CA GLU A 137 3.11 4.39 -0.35
C GLU A 137 3.52 5.10 -1.66
N ASP A 138 4.77 5.52 -1.79
CA ASP A 138 5.30 6.13 -3.01
C ASP A 138 5.39 5.16 -4.21
N LYS A 139 5.29 3.85 -3.96
CA LYS A 139 5.33 2.80 -4.98
C LYS A 139 3.96 2.23 -5.35
N ILE A 140 2.88 2.74 -4.76
CA ILE A 140 1.52 2.35 -5.16
C ILE A 140 1.33 2.63 -6.65
N GLY A 141 0.71 1.69 -7.36
CA GLY A 141 0.54 1.80 -8.81
C GLY A 141 1.74 1.31 -9.63
N THR A 142 2.77 0.74 -9.00
CA THR A 142 3.94 0.17 -9.70
C THR A 142 4.01 -1.34 -9.54
N VAL A 143 4.81 -1.98 -10.41
CA VAL A 143 5.11 -3.40 -10.30
C VAL A 143 6.44 -3.61 -9.58
N ILE A 144 6.42 -4.51 -8.61
CA ILE A 144 7.55 -4.87 -7.77
C ILE A 144 7.85 -6.37 -7.96
N VAL A 145 9.12 -6.74 -7.89
CA VAL A 145 9.53 -8.16 -7.90
C VAL A 145 9.66 -8.61 -6.44
N GLY A 146 8.97 -9.70 -6.11
CA GLY A 146 9.07 -10.33 -4.79
C GLY A 146 9.30 -11.82 -4.88
N THR A 147 9.50 -12.45 -3.72
CA THR A 147 9.66 -13.90 -3.59
C THR A 147 8.49 -14.48 -2.82
N VAL A 148 7.87 -15.54 -3.35
CA VAL A 148 6.78 -16.23 -2.65
C VAL A 148 7.30 -16.84 -1.37
N GLN A 149 6.85 -16.34 -0.22
CA GLN A 149 7.28 -16.78 1.09
C GLN A 149 6.40 -17.92 1.63
N ARG A 150 5.09 -17.78 1.42
CA ARG A 150 4.11 -18.76 1.93
C ARG A 150 2.82 -18.73 1.11
N VAL A 151 2.25 -19.90 0.90
CA VAL A 151 0.96 -20.09 0.23
C VAL A 151 -0.06 -20.61 1.24
N GLU A 152 -1.14 -19.89 1.40
CA GLU A 152 -2.29 -20.23 2.26
C GLU A 152 -3.56 -20.33 1.39
N PRO A 153 -4.65 -20.96 1.86
CA PRO A 153 -5.81 -21.23 0.99
C PRO A 153 -6.46 -20.00 0.33
N ARG A 154 -6.31 -18.81 0.94
CA ARG A 154 -6.95 -17.56 0.46
C ARG A 154 -5.97 -16.42 0.20
N VAL A 155 -4.69 -16.65 0.45
CA VAL A 155 -3.69 -15.59 0.33
C VAL A 155 -2.29 -16.18 0.07
N VAL A 156 -1.56 -15.55 -0.81
CA VAL A 156 -0.13 -15.80 -1.00
C VAL A 156 0.65 -14.66 -0.35
N ARG A 157 1.64 -15.00 0.48
CA ARG A 157 2.54 -14.02 1.08
C ARG A 157 3.79 -13.91 0.24
N VAL A 158 4.13 -12.68 -0.10
CA VAL A 158 5.25 -12.35 -0.96
C VAL A 158 6.22 -11.47 -0.19
N ASP A 159 7.45 -11.92 -0.08
CA ASP A 159 8.55 -11.15 0.49
C ASP A 159 9.05 -10.12 -0.54
N LEU A 160 8.97 -8.84 -0.18
CA LEU A 160 9.40 -7.71 -0.99
C LEU A 160 10.74 -7.11 -0.48
N GLY A 161 11.43 -7.81 0.41
CA GLY A 161 12.69 -7.42 1.04
C GLY A 161 12.48 -6.72 2.39
N LYS A 162 11.99 -5.50 2.42
CA LYS A 162 11.74 -4.76 3.67
C LYS A 162 10.39 -5.04 4.31
N ALA A 163 9.43 -5.54 3.54
CA ALA A 163 8.08 -5.85 3.99
C ALA A 163 7.54 -7.09 3.30
N THR A 164 6.51 -7.68 3.90
CA THR A 164 5.76 -8.78 3.31
C THR A 164 4.44 -8.26 2.76
N GLY A 165 4.21 -8.48 1.47
CA GLY A 165 2.93 -8.20 0.83
C GLY A 165 2.00 -9.40 0.87
N ILE A 166 0.70 -9.13 0.73
CA ILE A 166 -0.35 -10.15 0.59
C ILE A 166 -0.94 -10.09 -0.81
N LEU A 167 -1.10 -11.25 -1.42
CA LEU A 167 -1.78 -11.45 -2.69
C LEU A 167 -3.05 -12.26 -2.43
N PRO A 168 -4.21 -11.59 -2.18
CA PRO A 168 -5.48 -12.25 -1.89
C PRO A 168 -5.95 -13.10 -3.07
N ALA A 169 -6.78 -14.11 -2.83
CA ALA A 169 -7.29 -15.00 -3.88
C ALA A 169 -8.01 -14.26 -5.02
N SER A 170 -8.69 -13.14 -4.70
CA SER A 170 -9.35 -12.26 -5.69
C SER A 170 -8.37 -11.51 -6.60
N GLU A 171 -7.13 -11.38 -6.18
CA GLU A 171 -6.05 -10.66 -6.89
C GLU A 171 -5.04 -11.61 -7.53
N GLN A 172 -5.26 -12.93 -7.40
CA GLN A 172 -4.44 -13.97 -8.03
C GLN A 172 -4.93 -14.25 -9.45
N ILE A 173 -4.03 -14.69 -10.31
CA ILE A 173 -4.38 -15.23 -11.63
C ILE A 173 -4.97 -16.63 -11.43
N GLN A 174 -6.16 -16.86 -11.94
CA GLN A 174 -6.83 -18.15 -11.80
C GLN A 174 -6.03 -19.27 -12.50
N GLY A 175 -5.69 -20.32 -11.76
CA GLY A 175 -4.94 -21.46 -12.27
C GLY A 175 -3.41 -21.27 -12.26
N GLU A 176 -2.91 -20.09 -11.84
CA GLU A 176 -1.48 -19.87 -11.68
C GLU A 176 -0.95 -20.61 -10.45
N TYR A 177 0.23 -21.23 -10.60
CA TYR A 177 0.90 -21.93 -9.49
C TYR A 177 1.93 -21.02 -8.81
N TYR A 178 1.73 -20.76 -7.53
CA TYR A 178 2.64 -19.97 -6.70
C TYR A 178 3.57 -20.89 -5.89
N GLY A 179 4.75 -21.18 -6.44
CA GLY A 179 5.74 -21.99 -5.72
C GLY A 179 6.48 -21.21 -4.64
N VAL A 180 6.58 -21.75 -3.41
CA VAL A 180 7.40 -21.13 -2.35
C VAL A 180 8.85 -21.02 -2.84
N GLY A 181 9.46 -19.83 -2.67
CA GLY A 181 10.79 -19.51 -3.14
C GLY A 181 10.85 -19.00 -4.58
N SER A 182 9.76 -19.06 -5.36
CA SER A 182 9.72 -18.48 -6.71
C SER A 182 9.67 -16.96 -6.68
N ARG A 183 10.35 -16.32 -7.64
CA ARG A 183 10.26 -14.86 -7.85
C ARG A 183 9.09 -14.57 -8.78
N ILE A 184 8.28 -13.60 -8.38
CA ILE A 184 7.12 -13.15 -9.15
C ILE A 184 7.09 -11.63 -9.23
N LYS A 185 6.57 -11.11 -10.34
CA LYS A 185 6.20 -9.70 -10.47
C LYS A 185 4.80 -9.51 -9.89
N VAL A 186 4.61 -8.48 -9.10
CA VAL A 186 3.33 -8.14 -8.47
C VAL A 186 3.08 -6.64 -8.57
N PHE A 187 1.85 -6.26 -8.84
CA PHE A 187 1.43 -4.87 -8.81
C PHE A 187 1.10 -4.48 -7.36
N LEU A 188 1.68 -3.40 -6.87
CA LEU A 188 1.34 -2.85 -5.56
C LEU A 188 0.06 -2.01 -5.69
N LYS A 189 -1.04 -2.61 -5.26
CA LYS A 189 -2.38 -2.03 -5.40
C LYS A 189 -2.67 -1.00 -4.32
N ASP A 190 -2.29 -1.32 -3.09
CA ASP A 190 -2.58 -0.50 -1.92
C ASP A 190 -1.63 -0.80 -0.76
N VAL A 191 -1.55 0.14 0.18
CA VAL A 191 -0.80 0.01 1.43
C VAL A 191 -1.73 0.31 2.59
N GLU A 192 -2.21 -0.73 3.27
CA GLU A 192 -3.13 -0.62 4.38
C GLU A 192 -2.40 -0.54 5.73
N ARG A 193 -2.88 0.31 6.64
CA ARG A 193 -2.39 0.39 8.02
C ARG A 193 -3.06 -0.69 8.88
N GLY A 194 -2.40 -1.83 9.01
CA GLY A 194 -2.88 -2.92 9.85
C GLY A 194 -2.38 -2.85 11.30
N ASN A 195 -3.10 -3.47 12.23
CA ASN A 195 -2.74 -3.52 13.66
C ASN A 195 -1.35 -4.13 13.96
N ARG A 196 -0.80 -4.91 13.02
CA ARG A 196 0.51 -5.57 13.13
C ARG A 196 1.61 -4.91 12.27
N GLY A 197 1.33 -3.77 11.69
CA GLY A 197 2.19 -3.03 10.76
C GLY A 197 1.56 -2.85 9.37
N PRO A 198 2.28 -2.21 8.43
CA PRO A 198 1.81 -2.01 7.07
C PRO A 198 1.52 -3.34 6.39
N GLN A 199 0.37 -3.42 5.72
CA GLN A 199 -0.03 -4.55 4.90
C GLN A 199 -0.07 -4.11 3.46
N LEU A 200 0.86 -4.60 2.66
CA LEU A 200 0.97 -4.29 1.25
C LEU A 200 0.02 -5.21 0.47
N VAL A 201 -1.00 -4.64 -0.16
CA VAL A 201 -1.97 -5.37 -0.97
C VAL A 201 -1.45 -5.48 -2.40
N LEU A 202 -1.23 -6.70 -2.84
CA LEU A 202 -0.66 -7.00 -4.14
C LEU A 202 -1.72 -7.53 -5.09
N SER A 203 -1.52 -7.31 -6.39
CA SER A 203 -2.36 -7.86 -7.44
C SER A 203 -1.51 -8.40 -8.60
N ARG A 204 -2.01 -9.49 -9.21
CA ARG A 204 -1.62 -9.99 -10.53
C ARG A 204 -2.84 -10.08 -11.45
N ALA A 205 -4.04 -9.83 -10.91
CA ALA A 205 -5.31 -9.94 -11.62
C ALA A 205 -5.86 -8.61 -12.15
N ASN A 206 -5.31 -7.46 -11.71
CA ASN A 206 -5.78 -6.14 -12.15
C ASN A 206 -5.33 -5.80 -13.59
N GLU A 207 -5.94 -4.80 -14.17
CA GLU A 207 -5.71 -4.37 -15.55
C GLU A 207 -4.38 -3.63 -15.69
N GLU A 208 -4.01 -2.84 -14.68
CA GLU A 208 -2.77 -2.06 -14.66
C GLU A 208 -1.52 -2.95 -14.65
N PHE A 209 -1.62 -4.18 -14.14
CA PHE A 209 -0.54 -5.15 -14.25
C PHE A 209 -0.25 -5.53 -15.70
N ILE A 210 -1.29 -5.76 -16.50
CA ILE A 210 -1.17 -6.02 -17.94
C ILE A 210 -0.61 -4.81 -18.68
N GLU A 211 -1.11 -3.62 -18.37
CA GLU A 211 -0.61 -2.38 -18.97
C GLU A 211 0.90 -2.21 -18.71
N TYR A 212 1.34 -2.45 -17.46
CA TYR A 212 2.75 -2.40 -17.12
C TYR A 212 3.57 -3.40 -17.92
N LEU A 213 3.11 -4.64 -18.06
CA LEU A 213 3.84 -5.67 -18.84
C LEU A 213 3.96 -5.26 -20.29
N PHE A 214 2.92 -4.74 -20.92
CA PHE A 214 2.99 -4.21 -22.27
C PHE A 214 3.93 -3.01 -22.39
N ARG A 215 3.96 -2.12 -21.42
CA ARG A 215 4.89 -0.97 -21.40
C ARG A 215 6.36 -1.41 -21.40
N GLN A 216 6.67 -2.56 -20.81
CA GLN A 216 8.03 -3.12 -20.86
C GLN A 216 8.38 -3.72 -22.23
N GLU A 217 7.40 -4.26 -22.96
CA GLU A 217 7.59 -4.95 -24.23
C GLU A 217 7.39 -4.05 -25.45
N VAL A 218 6.73 -2.89 -25.28
CA VAL A 218 6.34 -1.95 -26.34
C VAL A 218 6.92 -0.57 -26.06
N PRO A 219 8.19 -0.31 -26.43
CA PRO A 219 8.86 0.98 -26.21
C PRO A 219 8.12 2.17 -26.86
N GLU A 220 7.33 1.91 -27.91
CA GLU A 220 6.51 2.90 -28.59
C GLU A 220 5.42 3.50 -27.67
N MET A 221 5.06 2.84 -26.55
CA MET A 221 4.20 3.42 -25.52
C MET A 221 4.90 4.55 -24.74
N GLU A 222 6.20 4.40 -24.46
CA GLU A 222 6.97 5.44 -23.77
C GLU A 222 7.15 6.68 -24.64
N SER A 223 7.36 6.48 -25.95
CA SER A 223 7.44 7.61 -26.90
C SER A 223 6.09 8.26 -27.19
N GLY A 224 5.00 7.65 -26.74
CA GLY A 224 3.63 8.10 -26.99
C GLY A 224 3.14 7.85 -28.42
N ALA A 225 3.85 7.07 -29.24
CA ALA A 225 3.42 6.74 -30.60
C ALA A 225 2.21 5.80 -30.65
N VAL A 226 2.06 4.95 -29.65
CA VAL A 226 0.90 4.08 -29.42
C VAL A 226 0.48 4.12 -27.98
N GLU A 227 -0.81 3.86 -27.71
CA GLU A 227 -1.37 3.87 -26.37
C GLU A 227 -2.44 2.79 -26.19
N ILE A 228 -2.64 2.36 -24.94
CA ILE A 228 -3.77 1.54 -24.54
C ILE A 228 -4.93 2.47 -24.17
N LYS A 229 -6.08 2.30 -24.82
CA LYS A 229 -7.32 3.05 -24.57
C LYS A 229 -8.25 2.36 -23.59
N GLY A 230 -8.11 1.06 -23.41
CA GLY A 230 -8.92 0.30 -22.47
C GLY A 230 -8.47 -1.14 -22.37
N ILE A 231 -8.72 -1.73 -21.22
CA ILE A 231 -8.47 -3.13 -20.91
C ILE A 231 -9.74 -3.72 -20.30
N ALA A 232 -10.12 -4.91 -20.74
CA ALA A 232 -11.13 -5.71 -20.09
C ALA A 232 -10.54 -7.09 -19.82
N ARG A 233 -10.38 -7.46 -18.54
CA ARG A 233 -9.64 -8.64 -18.11
C ARG A 233 -10.50 -9.61 -17.30
N GLN A 234 -10.32 -10.88 -17.58
CA GLN A 234 -10.68 -11.99 -16.72
C GLN A 234 -9.40 -12.81 -16.50
N ALA A 235 -8.70 -12.50 -15.41
CA ALA A 235 -7.37 -13.03 -15.11
C ALA A 235 -7.34 -14.57 -15.13
N GLY A 236 -6.34 -15.14 -15.81
CA GLY A 236 -6.19 -16.57 -16.01
C GLY A 236 -7.07 -17.16 -17.11
N MET A 237 -7.87 -16.35 -17.80
CA MET A 237 -8.77 -16.81 -18.86
C MET A 237 -8.59 -16.02 -20.15
N ARG A 238 -8.98 -14.74 -20.16
CA ARG A 238 -8.92 -13.90 -21.37
C ARG A 238 -8.86 -12.42 -21.03
N THR A 239 -8.08 -11.69 -21.83
CA THR A 239 -7.97 -10.24 -21.75
C THR A 239 -8.20 -9.64 -23.14
N LYS A 240 -8.99 -8.56 -23.22
CA LYS A 240 -9.12 -7.72 -24.41
C LYS A 240 -8.49 -6.37 -24.15
N ILE A 241 -7.69 -5.90 -25.12
CA ILE A 241 -6.98 -4.62 -25.03
C ILE A 241 -7.29 -3.80 -26.26
N ALA A 242 -7.84 -2.61 -26.06
CA ALA A 242 -8.05 -1.64 -27.11
C ALA A 242 -6.83 -0.72 -27.22
N VAL A 243 -6.25 -0.64 -28.38
CA VAL A 243 -5.04 0.15 -28.65
C VAL A 243 -5.25 1.17 -29.75
N ALA A 244 -4.57 2.29 -29.66
CA ALA A 244 -4.62 3.37 -30.65
C ALA A 244 -3.21 3.84 -31.01
N SER A 245 -3.05 4.38 -32.23
CA SER A 245 -1.85 5.10 -32.65
C SER A 245 -2.12 6.60 -32.59
N THR A 246 -1.16 7.33 -32.09
CA THR A 246 -1.13 8.81 -32.12
C THR A 246 -0.27 9.31 -33.27
N ALA A 247 0.57 8.43 -33.84
CA ALA A 247 1.47 8.72 -34.94
C ALA A 247 0.92 8.26 -36.29
N PRO A 248 0.97 9.05 -37.35
CA PRO A 248 0.51 8.67 -38.69
C PRO A 248 1.27 7.45 -39.22
N GLY A 249 0.57 6.49 -39.80
CA GLY A 249 1.17 5.33 -40.46
C GLY A 249 1.68 4.23 -39.55
N VAL A 250 1.48 4.35 -38.23
CA VAL A 250 1.79 3.29 -37.27
C VAL A 250 0.58 2.42 -37.05
N ASP A 251 0.72 1.11 -37.28
CA ASP A 251 -0.28 0.10 -36.94
C ASP A 251 -0.20 -0.21 -35.45
N PRO A 252 -1.19 0.19 -34.63
CA PRO A 252 -1.14 -0.04 -33.21
C PRO A 252 -1.24 -1.52 -32.85
N VAL A 253 -2.07 -2.31 -33.53
CA VAL A 253 -2.23 -3.75 -33.25
C VAL A 253 -0.94 -4.49 -33.58
N GLY A 254 -0.38 -4.26 -34.77
CA GLY A 254 0.88 -4.87 -35.18
C GLY A 254 2.03 -4.50 -34.23
N THR A 255 2.06 -3.28 -33.70
CA THR A 255 3.06 -2.82 -32.74
C THR A 255 2.97 -3.57 -31.41
N PHE A 256 1.77 -3.76 -30.87
CA PHE A 256 1.56 -4.50 -29.61
C PHE A 256 1.77 -6.02 -29.78
N VAL A 257 1.36 -6.58 -30.91
CA VAL A 257 1.59 -8.01 -31.21
C VAL A 257 3.08 -8.30 -31.37
N GLY A 258 3.79 -7.43 -32.04
CA GLY A 258 5.20 -7.60 -32.39
C GLY A 258 5.42 -8.57 -33.54
N GLY A 259 6.64 -8.61 -34.08
CA GLY A 259 7.00 -9.54 -35.16
C GLY A 259 6.76 -10.99 -34.73
N HIS A 260 5.98 -11.74 -35.52
CA HIS A 260 5.58 -13.13 -35.20
C HIS A 260 4.92 -13.31 -33.81
N GLY A 261 4.32 -12.27 -33.25
CA GLY A 261 3.66 -12.35 -31.95
C GLY A 261 4.59 -12.31 -30.73
N THR A 262 5.85 -11.93 -30.91
CA THR A 262 6.86 -12.02 -29.84
C THR A 262 6.53 -11.19 -28.61
N ARG A 263 6.01 -9.97 -28.79
CA ARG A 263 5.69 -9.06 -27.67
C ARG A 263 4.49 -9.55 -26.85
N VAL A 264 3.40 -9.88 -27.52
CA VAL A 264 2.22 -10.41 -26.82
C VAL A 264 2.52 -11.77 -26.17
N GLN A 265 3.36 -12.59 -26.79
CA GLN A 265 3.78 -13.87 -26.19
C GLN A 265 4.63 -13.65 -24.94
N ALA A 266 5.52 -12.66 -24.91
CA ALA A 266 6.30 -12.32 -23.73
C ALA A 266 5.40 -11.94 -22.54
N VAL A 267 4.34 -11.15 -22.79
CA VAL A 267 3.34 -10.83 -21.77
C VAL A 267 2.57 -12.08 -21.33
N MET A 268 2.11 -12.92 -22.28
CA MET A 268 1.39 -14.17 -21.95
C MET A 268 2.25 -15.14 -21.14
N ASN A 269 3.54 -15.23 -21.41
CA ASN A 269 4.46 -16.07 -20.62
C ASN A 269 4.57 -15.61 -19.17
N GLU A 270 4.48 -14.30 -18.89
CA GLU A 270 4.51 -13.77 -17.52
C GLU A 270 3.22 -14.08 -16.74
N ILE A 271 2.05 -14.01 -17.39
CA ILE A 271 0.75 -14.21 -16.74
C ILE A 271 0.23 -15.65 -16.82
N GLY A 272 0.96 -16.52 -17.53
CA GLY A 272 0.60 -17.91 -17.82
C GLY A 272 -0.13 -18.06 -19.15
N ASP A 273 0.28 -19.07 -19.91
CA ASP A 273 -0.20 -19.34 -21.29
C ASP A 273 -1.70 -19.64 -21.41
N GLN A 274 -2.39 -19.84 -20.29
CA GLN A 274 -3.83 -20.10 -20.25
C GLN A 274 -4.64 -18.83 -20.53
N GLU A 275 -4.13 -17.65 -20.12
CA GLU A 275 -4.78 -16.37 -20.37
C GLU A 275 -4.49 -15.88 -21.78
N LYS A 276 -5.50 -15.85 -22.64
CA LYS A 276 -5.36 -15.35 -24.01
C LYS A 276 -5.57 -13.85 -24.07
N ILE A 277 -4.76 -13.17 -24.88
CA ILE A 277 -4.84 -11.73 -25.07
C ILE A 277 -5.32 -11.42 -26.49
N ASP A 278 -6.44 -10.70 -26.58
CA ASP A 278 -6.97 -10.15 -27.84
C ASP A 278 -6.61 -8.65 -27.89
N ILE A 279 -5.88 -8.24 -28.90
CA ILE A 279 -5.53 -6.84 -29.13
C ILE A 279 -6.41 -6.33 -30.27
N VAL A 280 -7.18 -5.28 -30.01
CA VAL A 280 -8.14 -4.70 -30.96
C VAL A 280 -7.85 -3.21 -31.15
N THR A 281 -8.19 -2.68 -32.32
CA THR A 281 -8.07 -1.26 -32.60
C THR A 281 -9.19 -0.49 -31.91
N PHE A 282 -8.81 0.53 -31.12
CA PHE A 282 -9.75 1.50 -30.60
C PHE A 282 -10.34 2.36 -31.74
N ALA A 283 -11.59 2.71 -31.64
CA ALA A 283 -12.23 3.70 -32.51
C ALA A 283 -13.06 4.66 -31.69
N GLU A 284 -13.08 5.94 -32.06
CA GLU A 284 -13.92 6.95 -31.41
C GLU A 284 -15.40 6.72 -31.73
N ASP A 285 -15.69 6.22 -32.95
CA ASP A 285 -17.01 5.79 -33.34
C ASP A 285 -17.41 4.52 -32.61
N SER A 286 -18.47 4.57 -31.82
CA SER A 286 -18.95 3.46 -30.97
C SER A 286 -19.32 2.21 -31.77
N GLU A 287 -19.90 2.36 -32.98
CA GLU A 287 -20.24 1.21 -33.81
C GLU A 287 -18.98 0.45 -34.25
N THR A 288 -18.02 1.18 -34.77
CA THR A 288 -16.70 0.61 -35.18
C THR A 288 -15.97 0.00 -34.00
N TYR A 289 -16.00 0.67 -32.84
CA TYR A 289 -15.32 0.15 -31.65
C TYR A 289 -15.94 -1.15 -31.14
N ILE A 290 -17.29 -1.26 -31.14
CA ILE A 290 -17.98 -2.49 -30.77
C ILE A 290 -17.65 -3.62 -31.74
N LYS A 291 -17.62 -3.35 -33.05
CA LYS A 291 -17.24 -4.33 -34.07
C LYS A 291 -15.81 -4.85 -33.81
N ASN A 292 -14.87 -3.94 -33.56
CA ASN A 292 -13.48 -4.31 -33.25
C ASN A 292 -13.37 -5.11 -31.95
N ALA A 293 -14.10 -4.72 -30.90
CA ALA A 293 -14.08 -5.38 -29.60
C ALA A 293 -14.62 -6.81 -29.65
N LEU A 294 -15.50 -7.14 -30.57
CA LEU A 294 -16.05 -8.48 -30.77
C LEU A 294 -15.14 -9.39 -31.63
N SER A 295 -14.04 -8.85 -32.15
CA SER A 295 -13.05 -9.70 -32.89
C SER A 295 -12.77 -11.02 -32.15
N PRO A 296 -12.65 -12.15 -32.88
CA PRO A 296 -12.57 -12.31 -34.34
C PRO A 296 -13.92 -12.44 -35.06
N THR A 297 -15.02 -12.09 -34.43
CA THR A 297 -16.39 -12.19 -35.01
C THR A 297 -16.59 -11.16 -36.12
N GLU A 298 -17.16 -11.58 -37.23
CA GLU A 298 -17.63 -10.70 -38.29
C GLU A 298 -19.03 -10.18 -37.95
N VAL A 299 -19.14 -8.88 -37.70
CA VAL A 299 -20.39 -8.21 -37.34
C VAL A 299 -21.04 -7.62 -38.60
N ILE A 300 -22.29 -7.97 -38.86
CA ILE A 300 -23.06 -7.45 -39.99
C ILE A 300 -23.48 -6.01 -39.71
N ARG A 301 -24.11 -5.77 -38.55
CA ARG A 301 -24.71 -4.47 -38.17
C ARG A 301 -24.72 -4.29 -36.66
N VAL A 302 -24.61 -3.04 -36.22
CA VAL A 302 -24.78 -2.63 -34.84
C VAL A 302 -25.87 -1.57 -34.76
N GLU A 303 -26.87 -1.78 -33.92
CA GLU A 303 -27.93 -0.82 -33.64
C GLU A 303 -27.67 -0.20 -32.25
N LEU A 304 -27.28 1.07 -32.22
CA LEU A 304 -26.88 1.75 -31.00
C LEU A 304 -28.03 2.48 -30.32
N ASN A 305 -28.13 2.35 -29.01
CA ASN A 305 -28.87 3.23 -28.13
C ASN A 305 -27.89 3.94 -27.19
N GLU A 306 -27.37 5.08 -27.63
CA GLU A 306 -26.35 5.83 -26.89
C GLU A 306 -26.81 6.30 -25.50
N LYS A 307 -28.11 6.62 -25.35
CA LYS A 307 -28.66 7.09 -24.06
C LYS A 307 -28.72 5.98 -23.03
N ALA A 308 -29.05 4.76 -23.47
CA ALA A 308 -29.10 3.59 -22.59
C ALA A 308 -27.75 2.87 -22.47
N LYS A 309 -26.71 3.28 -23.23
CA LYS A 309 -25.45 2.55 -23.36
C LYS A 309 -25.68 1.06 -23.70
N HIS A 310 -26.60 0.80 -24.61
CA HIS A 310 -27.02 -0.52 -25.07
C HIS A 310 -26.80 -0.64 -26.58
N ALA A 311 -26.34 -1.78 -27.06
CA ALA A 311 -26.14 -2.05 -28.47
C ALA A 311 -26.65 -3.44 -28.84
N ARG A 312 -27.46 -3.50 -29.87
CA ARG A 312 -27.90 -4.73 -30.50
C ARG A 312 -26.98 -5.05 -31.67
N VAL A 313 -26.31 -6.18 -31.60
CA VAL A 313 -25.30 -6.59 -32.57
C VAL A 313 -25.81 -7.75 -33.39
N ILE A 314 -25.88 -7.56 -34.68
CA ILE A 314 -26.36 -8.58 -35.61
C ILE A 314 -25.17 -9.25 -36.26
N VAL A 315 -25.12 -10.59 -36.17
CA VAL A 315 -24.09 -11.43 -36.75
C VAL A 315 -24.69 -12.55 -37.60
N ASP A 316 -23.91 -13.14 -38.46
CA ASP A 316 -24.37 -14.38 -39.18
C ASP A 316 -24.59 -15.52 -38.17
N GLN A 317 -25.53 -16.41 -38.44
CA GLN A 317 -25.82 -17.56 -37.58
C GLN A 317 -24.58 -18.41 -37.27
N SER A 318 -23.69 -18.53 -38.22
CA SER A 318 -22.41 -19.26 -38.03
C SER A 318 -21.44 -18.57 -37.08
N GLN A 319 -21.55 -17.25 -36.89
CA GLN A 319 -20.71 -16.41 -36.03
C GLN A 319 -21.25 -16.26 -34.61
N LEU A 320 -22.54 -16.61 -34.39
CA LEU A 320 -23.22 -16.37 -33.11
C LEU A 320 -22.45 -16.97 -31.92
N SER A 321 -22.02 -18.22 -32.03
CA SER A 321 -21.27 -18.90 -30.96
C SER A 321 -19.90 -18.26 -30.70
N ILE A 322 -19.25 -17.70 -31.72
CA ILE A 322 -17.97 -17.03 -31.62
C ILE A 322 -18.16 -15.67 -30.96
N ALA A 323 -19.18 -14.92 -31.37
CA ALA A 323 -19.52 -13.61 -30.81
C ALA A 323 -19.79 -13.68 -29.31
N ILE A 324 -20.61 -14.65 -28.89
CA ILE A 324 -20.90 -14.89 -27.47
C ILE A 324 -19.68 -15.42 -26.76
N GLY A 325 -18.97 -16.37 -27.35
CA GLY A 325 -17.83 -17.06 -26.77
C GLY A 325 -18.21 -18.05 -25.68
N LYS A 326 -17.23 -18.84 -25.21
CA LYS A 326 -17.45 -19.84 -24.16
C LYS A 326 -17.98 -19.16 -22.89
N ALA A 327 -19.14 -19.60 -22.40
CA ALA A 327 -19.83 -19.04 -21.23
C ALA A 327 -20.08 -17.51 -21.32
N GLY A 328 -20.27 -16.96 -22.51
CA GLY A 328 -20.47 -15.53 -22.72
C GLY A 328 -19.24 -14.66 -22.53
N GLN A 329 -18.04 -15.23 -22.55
CA GLN A 329 -16.82 -14.52 -22.22
C GLN A 329 -16.47 -13.42 -23.24
N ASN A 330 -16.62 -13.69 -24.54
CA ASN A 330 -16.29 -12.73 -25.58
C ASN A 330 -17.18 -11.49 -25.51
N VAL A 331 -18.51 -11.68 -25.47
CA VAL A 331 -19.46 -10.58 -25.38
C VAL A 331 -19.30 -9.80 -24.06
N ARG A 332 -19.09 -10.47 -22.94
CA ARG A 332 -18.91 -9.81 -21.63
C ARG A 332 -17.65 -8.94 -21.59
N LEU A 333 -16.53 -9.42 -22.13
CA LEU A 333 -15.30 -8.62 -22.19
C LEU A 333 -15.44 -7.47 -23.20
N ALA A 334 -16.10 -7.69 -24.33
CA ALA A 334 -16.39 -6.63 -25.30
C ALA A 334 -17.31 -5.56 -24.70
N SER A 335 -18.35 -5.96 -23.96
CA SER A 335 -19.23 -5.05 -23.21
C SER A 335 -18.44 -4.20 -22.22
N LYS A 336 -17.60 -4.84 -21.40
CA LYS A 336 -16.75 -4.13 -20.42
C LYS A 336 -15.79 -3.16 -21.10
N LEU A 337 -15.17 -3.59 -22.21
CA LEU A 337 -14.18 -2.79 -22.94
C LEU A 337 -14.80 -1.54 -23.57
N THR A 338 -16.00 -1.68 -24.15
CA THR A 338 -16.68 -0.59 -24.88
C THR A 338 -17.57 0.27 -23.99
N GLY A 339 -17.94 -0.24 -22.81
CA GLY A 339 -18.89 0.43 -21.91
C GLY A 339 -20.35 0.36 -22.38
N TYR A 340 -20.66 -0.55 -23.32
CA TYR A 340 -22.03 -0.81 -23.78
C TYR A 340 -22.47 -2.20 -23.33
N GLU A 341 -23.73 -2.33 -22.96
CA GLU A 341 -24.40 -3.63 -22.85
C GLU A 341 -24.66 -4.16 -24.25
N LEU A 342 -24.14 -5.34 -24.57
CA LEU A 342 -24.18 -5.92 -25.91
C LEU A 342 -25.13 -7.10 -25.96
N ASP A 343 -26.21 -7.01 -26.80
CA ASP A 343 -27.08 -8.11 -27.15
C ASP A 343 -26.71 -8.64 -28.54
N ILE A 344 -26.35 -9.92 -28.61
CA ILE A 344 -25.92 -10.57 -29.85
C ILE A 344 -27.09 -11.37 -30.42
N GLU A 345 -27.44 -11.09 -31.65
CA GLU A 345 -28.52 -11.78 -32.39
C GLU A 345 -28.03 -12.23 -33.75
N SER A 346 -28.64 -13.31 -34.24
CA SER A 346 -28.44 -13.75 -35.62
C SER A 346 -29.37 -13.02 -36.58
N GLY A 347 -28.85 -12.51 -37.69
CA GLY A 347 -29.61 -11.85 -38.75
C GLY A 347 -29.81 -12.75 -39.96
#